data_812d1652966b4e1a8ec3bd5dbcce3dc5
#
_entry.id   812d1652966b4e1a8ec3bd5dbcce3dc5
#
_cell.length_a   1.000
_cell.length_b   1.000
_cell.length_c   1.000
_cell.angle_alpha   90.00
_cell.angle_beta   90.00
_cell.angle_gamma   90.00
#
_symmetry.space_group_name_H-M   'P 1'
#
loop_
_entity.id
_entity.type
_entity.pdbx_description
1 polymer ?
#
loop_
_entity_poly.entity_id
_entity_poly.type
_entity_poly.pdbx_seq_one_letter_code
_entity_poly.pdbx_strand_id
1 'polypeptide(L)'
;MEERHLYKKYPSKIIEIDRKIFTEITIIWKTDELKRSKPSPLDEAKWGLAVIEDSLWDTIPKVYKRLNDIFRKNLKKDLPRNFNPIQFGSWMGGDRDGNPNVTSEVTKKVILFSRWQAAKLYEKELTKLIQDLSMKECSSQIKKVTGKTFEPYRVYLRPIRDKIRLTYQSIENHLTKNEPLINSNLLQDKNTILKPLRIVRDSLNLNRGQHVANSDLLDLIRRVRCFGINLAKVDIRQESSRHEKLVNFIIKAKYNIDFLKLNENKKINLLNKLIKQKKYFIDKLII
;
A
#
# COMPACT_ATOMS: atom_id res chain seq x y z
N MET A 1 -11.78 13.95 24.89
CA MET A 1 -11.42 14.43 26.26
C MET A 1 -10.33 15.51 26.20
N GLU A 2 -9.27 15.36 25.43
CA GLU A 2 -8.21 16.38 25.26
C GLU A 2 -8.73 17.71 24.70
N GLU A 3 -9.59 17.68 23.69
CA GLU A 3 -10.20 18.88 23.11
C GLU A 3 -11.03 19.69 24.11
N ARG A 4 -11.72 19.00 25.04
CA ARG A 4 -12.52 19.68 26.09
C ARG A 4 -11.66 20.56 26.99
N HIS A 5 -10.42 20.17 27.26
CA HIS A 5 -9.48 20.97 28.05
C HIS A 5 -8.97 22.22 27.32
N LEU A 6 -8.77 22.12 26.00
CA LEU A 6 -8.32 23.22 25.15
C LEU A 6 -9.36 24.34 25.03
N TYR A 7 -10.66 24.02 25.13
CA TYR A 7 -11.75 24.97 24.93
C TYR A 7 -12.47 25.43 26.20
N LYS A 8 -11.82 25.31 27.37
CA LYS A 8 -12.41 25.77 28.66
C LYS A 8 -12.94 27.23 28.66
N LYS A 9 -12.36 28.09 27.81
CA LYS A 9 -12.78 29.50 27.65
C LYS A 9 -13.96 29.69 26.69
N TYR A 10 -14.49 28.63 26.07
CA TYR A 10 -15.55 28.71 25.06
C TYR A 10 -16.69 27.75 25.41
N PRO A 11 -17.66 28.18 26.23
CA PRO A 11 -18.72 27.29 26.73
C PRO A 11 -19.55 26.61 25.63
N SER A 12 -19.82 27.31 24.52
CA SER A 12 -20.59 26.77 23.40
C SER A 12 -19.87 25.59 22.71
N LYS A 13 -18.52 25.62 22.62
CA LYS A 13 -17.73 24.54 22.09
C LYS A 13 -17.66 23.33 23.03
N ILE A 14 -17.69 23.58 24.36
CA ILE A 14 -17.73 22.49 25.33
C ILE A 14 -19.06 21.74 25.20
N ILE A 15 -20.18 22.43 25.06
CA ILE A 15 -21.51 21.81 24.86
C ILE A 15 -21.53 20.96 23.57
N GLU A 16 -20.92 21.46 22.50
CA GLU A 16 -20.83 20.70 21.24
C GLU A 16 -19.98 19.43 21.39
N ILE A 17 -18.85 19.51 22.09
CA ILE A 17 -17.98 18.37 22.37
C ILE A 17 -18.68 17.36 23.27
N ASP A 18 -19.33 17.82 24.33
CA ASP A 18 -20.09 16.96 25.25
C ASP A 18 -21.22 16.24 24.49
N ARG A 19 -21.94 16.92 23.60
CA ARG A 19 -22.96 16.30 22.75
C ARG A 19 -22.38 15.22 21.85
N LYS A 20 -21.22 15.45 21.22
CA LYS A 20 -20.53 14.45 20.41
C LYS A 20 -20.12 13.24 21.25
N ILE A 21 -19.55 13.47 22.44
CA ILE A 21 -19.16 12.38 23.36
C ILE A 21 -20.39 11.56 23.76
N PHE A 22 -21.51 12.19 24.14
CA PHE A 22 -22.75 11.49 24.49
C PHE A 22 -23.31 10.71 23.30
N THR A 23 -23.21 11.24 22.08
CA THR A 23 -23.62 10.55 20.86
C THR A 23 -22.79 9.29 20.65
N GLU A 24 -21.47 9.39 20.72
CA GLU A 24 -20.56 8.24 20.56
C GLU A 24 -20.78 7.18 21.65
N ILE A 25 -20.92 7.59 22.92
CA ILE A 25 -21.23 6.68 24.01
C ILE A 25 -22.58 5.97 23.76
N THR A 26 -23.59 6.70 23.29
CA THR A 26 -24.91 6.12 23.00
C THR A 26 -24.84 5.11 21.85
N ILE A 27 -24.08 5.43 20.81
CA ILE A 27 -23.86 4.53 19.67
C ILE A 27 -23.18 3.25 20.16
N ILE A 28 -22.07 3.36 20.89
CA ILE A 28 -21.35 2.22 21.45
C ILE A 28 -22.27 1.37 22.35
N TRP A 29 -23.01 2.02 23.26
CA TRP A 29 -23.89 1.32 24.20
C TRP A 29 -25.04 0.56 23.52
N LYS A 30 -25.57 1.11 22.42
CA LYS A 30 -26.68 0.50 21.65
C LYS A 30 -26.23 -0.39 20.51
N THR A 31 -24.92 -0.45 20.21
CA THR A 31 -24.40 -1.30 19.15
C THR A 31 -24.45 -2.76 19.59
N ASP A 32 -25.08 -3.60 18.77
CA ASP A 32 -25.03 -5.05 18.94
C ASP A 32 -23.64 -5.56 18.53
N GLU A 33 -22.78 -5.79 19.50
CA GLU A 33 -21.41 -6.29 19.27
C GLU A 33 -21.37 -7.79 18.94
N LEU A 34 -22.50 -8.51 19.10
CA LEU A 34 -22.56 -9.93 18.83
C LEU A 34 -22.61 -10.17 17.31
N LYS A 35 -21.49 -10.58 16.77
CA LYS A 35 -21.42 -11.06 15.39
C LYS A 35 -22.18 -12.38 15.26
N ARG A 36 -23.33 -12.34 14.63
CA ARG A 36 -24.19 -13.51 14.41
C ARG A 36 -23.62 -14.52 13.44
N SER A 37 -22.63 -14.12 12.65
CA SER A 37 -21.90 -14.99 11.72
C SER A 37 -20.39 -14.85 11.89
N LYS A 38 -19.66 -15.98 11.79
CA LYS A 38 -18.19 -15.96 11.80
C LYS A 38 -17.69 -15.22 10.54
N PRO A 39 -16.82 -14.20 10.70
CA PRO A 39 -16.28 -13.48 9.55
C PRO A 39 -15.47 -14.40 8.64
N SER A 40 -15.55 -14.18 7.35
CA SER A 40 -14.65 -14.85 6.41
C SER A 40 -13.25 -14.23 6.46
N PRO A 41 -12.18 -14.95 6.04
CA PRO A 41 -10.83 -14.39 5.96
C PRO A 41 -10.75 -13.14 5.07
N LEU A 42 -11.62 -13.02 4.08
CA LEU A 42 -11.71 -11.84 3.23
C LEU A 42 -12.31 -10.63 3.99
N ASP A 43 -13.30 -10.87 4.85
CA ASP A 43 -13.90 -9.80 5.66
C ASP A 43 -12.91 -9.30 6.72
N GLU A 44 -12.15 -10.21 7.34
CA GLU A 44 -11.06 -9.84 8.26
C GLU A 44 -10.02 -8.97 7.56
N ALA A 45 -9.62 -9.34 6.34
CA ALA A 45 -8.67 -8.56 5.55
C ALA A 45 -9.23 -7.17 5.18
N LYS A 46 -10.50 -7.06 4.82
CA LYS A 46 -11.15 -5.77 4.53
C LYS A 46 -11.15 -4.86 5.77
N TRP A 47 -11.45 -5.40 6.95
CA TRP A 47 -11.40 -4.62 8.19
C TRP A 47 -10.00 -4.13 8.53
N GLY A 48 -8.99 -5.00 8.43
CA GLY A 48 -7.61 -4.58 8.65
C GLY A 48 -7.13 -3.51 7.68
N LEU A 49 -7.54 -3.60 6.42
CA LEU A 49 -7.22 -2.58 5.41
C LEU A 49 -7.98 -1.27 5.67
N ALA A 50 -9.21 -1.32 6.17
CA ALA A 50 -9.96 -0.13 6.59
C ALA A 50 -9.24 0.62 7.73
N VAL A 51 -8.68 -0.09 8.72
CA VAL A 51 -7.87 0.54 9.78
C VAL A 51 -6.65 1.25 9.21
N ILE A 52 -6.01 0.69 8.18
CA ILE A 52 -4.88 1.34 7.51
C ILE A 52 -5.34 2.62 6.81
N GLU A 53 -6.49 2.59 6.13
CA GLU A 53 -7.07 3.75 5.46
C GLU A 53 -7.43 4.85 6.47
N ASP A 54 -8.19 4.51 7.50
CA ASP A 54 -8.77 5.49 8.43
C ASP A 54 -7.74 6.10 9.39
N SER A 55 -6.71 5.34 9.75
CA SER A 55 -5.77 5.75 10.80
C SER A 55 -4.37 6.01 10.28
N LEU A 56 -3.79 5.05 9.52
CA LEU A 56 -2.38 5.10 9.15
C LEU A 56 -2.11 5.98 7.94
N TRP A 57 -3.06 6.09 7.02
CA TRP A 57 -2.90 6.89 5.80
C TRP A 57 -2.56 8.35 6.11
N ASP A 58 -3.25 8.95 7.06
CA ASP A 58 -3.02 10.35 7.48
C ASP A 58 -1.95 10.49 8.55
N THR A 59 -1.68 9.44 9.30
CA THR A 59 -0.67 9.46 10.36
C THR A 59 0.74 9.38 9.81
N ILE A 60 0.98 8.61 8.76
CA ILE A 60 2.32 8.42 8.19
C ILE A 60 3.00 9.74 7.79
N PRO A 61 2.40 10.65 7.03
CA PRO A 61 3.02 11.94 6.72
C PRO A 61 3.37 12.76 7.97
N LYS A 62 2.49 12.75 8.98
CA LYS A 62 2.70 13.45 10.27
C LYS A 62 3.92 12.89 11.03
N VAL A 63 4.05 11.57 11.08
CA VAL A 63 5.21 10.90 11.69
C VAL A 63 6.50 11.28 10.98
N TYR A 64 6.53 11.23 9.64
CA TYR A 64 7.71 11.63 8.87
C TYR A 64 8.05 13.11 9.06
N LYS A 65 7.06 13.99 9.13
CA LYS A 65 7.27 15.42 9.43
C LYS A 65 7.93 15.58 10.79
N ARG A 66 7.38 14.95 11.83
CA ARG A 66 7.92 15.01 13.19
C ARG A 66 9.34 14.44 13.27
N LEU A 67 9.62 13.32 12.62
CA LEU A 67 10.96 12.76 12.51
C LEU A 67 11.92 13.75 11.81
N ASN A 68 11.50 14.39 10.73
CA ASN A 68 12.33 15.37 10.03
C ASN A 68 12.65 16.59 10.92
N ASP A 69 11.68 17.06 11.69
CA ASP A 69 11.87 18.18 12.62
C ASP A 69 12.87 17.81 13.73
N ILE A 70 12.82 16.59 14.26
CA ILE A 70 13.79 16.06 15.21
C ILE A 70 15.19 15.98 14.58
N PHE A 71 15.31 15.48 13.35
CA PHE A 71 16.58 15.42 12.62
C PHE A 71 17.18 16.81 12.39
N ARG A 72 16.37 17.78 11.97
CA ARG A 72 16.80 19.17 11.79
C ARG A 72 17.29 19.80 13.09
N LYS A 73 16.55 19.57 14.17
CA LYS A 73 16.91 20.12 15.50
C LYS A 73 18.25 19.59 16.00
N ASN A 74 18.48 18.27 15.90
CA ASN A 74 19.63 17.61 16.49
C ASN A 74 20.83 17.51 15.54
N LEU A 75 20.61 17.23 14.26
CA LEU A 75 21.66 16.96 13.28
C LEU A 75 21.86 18.07 12.25
N LYS A 76 21.03 19.13 12.30
CA LYS A 76 21.04 20.24 11.33
C LYS A 76 20.90 19.79 9.87
N LYS A 77 20.27 18.65 9.63
CA LYS A 77 20.07 18.03 8.31
C LYS A 77 18.64 17.54 8.16
N ASP A 78 18.18 17.48 6.92
CA ASP A 78 16.91 16.82 6.58
C ASP A 78 17.06 15.29 6.54
N LEU A 79 15.93 14.59 6.72
CA LEU A 79 15.88 13.16 6.47
C LEU A 79 16.35 12.83 5.04
N PRO A 80 17.13 11.76 4.84
CA PRO A 80 17.54 11.33 3.52
C PRO A 80 16.36 11.15 2.57
N ARG A 81 16.56 11.52 1.30
CA ARG A 81 15.48 11.44 0.29
C ARG A 81 14.86 10.05 0.15
N ASN A 82 15.60 8.99 0.46
CA ASN A 82 15.16 7.60 0.35
C ASN A 82 14.80 6.98 1.72
N PHE A 83 14.77 7.78 2.78
CA PHE A 83 14.44 7.29 4.10
C PHE A 83 13.03 6.71 4.14
N ASN A 84 12.91 5.43 4.50
CA ASN A 84 11.65 4.70 4.58
C ASN A 84 11.73 3.64 5.69
N PRO A 85 11.63 4.06 6.97
CA PRO A 85 11.81 3.17 8.11
C PRO A 85 10.56 2.34 8.43
N ILE A 86 9.41 2.66 7.80
CA ILE A 86 8.13 2.04 8.12
C ILE A 86 7.62 1.28 6.91
N GLN A 87 7.24 0.02 7.11
CA GLN A 87 6.54 -0.81 6.14
C GLN A 87 5.43 -1.57 6.87
N PHE A 88 4.31 -1.76 6.20
CA PHE A 88 3.18 -2.51 6.74
C PHE A 88 3.08 -3.88 6.08
N GLY A 89 2.88 -4.90 6.93
CA GLY A 89 2.56 -6.26 6.54
C GLY A 89 1.25 -6.69 7.19
N SER A 90 0.60 -7.68 6.62
CA SER A 90 -0.60 -8.31 7.15
C SER A 90 -0.55 -9.80 6.87
N TRP A 91 -0.96 -10.60 7.83
CA TRP A 91 -1.16 -12.05 7.64
C TRP A 91 -2.59 -12.39 7.24
N MET A 92 -3.52 -11.44 7.31
CA MET A 92 -4.93 -11.65 6.97
C MET A 92 -5.08 -12.09 5.51
N GLY A 93 -5.70 -13.25 5.31
CA GLY A 93 -5.81 -13.87 4.00
C GLY A 93 -4.54 -14.51 3.44
N GLY A 94 -3.44 -14.50 4.20
CA GLY A 94 -2.17 -15.15 3.85
C GLY A 94 -1.76 -16.27 4.81
N ASP A 95 -2.28 -16.27 6.04
CA ASP A 95 -2.00 -17.27 7.03
C ASP A 95 -2.94 -18.49 6.86
N ARG A 96 -2.36 -19.58 6.39
CA ARG A 96 -3.07 -20.85 6.11
C ARG A 96 -2.90 -21.86 7.22
N ASP A 97 -2.12 -21.54 8.26
CA ASP A 97 -1.83 -22.46 9.35
C ASP A 97 -3.10 -22.69 10.16
N GLY A 98 -3.59 -23.94 10.15
CA GLY A 98 -4.82 -24.32 10.83
C GLY A 98 -6.13 -23.76 10.28
N ASN A 99 -6.11 -22.94 9.22
CA ASN A 99 -7.33 -22.35 8.65
C ASN A 99 -7.58 -22.83 7.20
N PRO A 100 -8.46 -23.83 6.98
CA PRO A 100 -8.75 -24.36 5.66
C PRO A 100 -9.45 -23.34 4.72
N ASN A 101 -10.05 -22.27 5.29
CA ASN A 101 -10.76 -21.25 4.53
C ASN A 101 -9.81 -20.23 3.87
N VAL A 102 -8.52 -20.20 4.25
CA VAL A 102 -7.51 -19.36 3.61
C VAL A 102 -6.93 -20.11 2.40
N THR A 103 -7.66 -20.06 1.30
CA THR A 103 -7.26 -20.69 0.03
C THR A 103 -6.38 -19.73 -0.80
N SER A 104 -5.75 -20.25 -1.87
CA SER A 104 -5.00 -19.43 -2.83
C SER A 104 -5.85 -18.32 -3.46
N GLU A 105 -7.13 -18.63 -3.74
CA GLU A 105 -8.09 -17.67 -4.29
C GLU A 105 -8.42 -16.55 -3.30
N VAL A 106 -8.57 -16.87 -2.02
CA VAL A 106 -8.75 -15.85 -0.96
C VAL A 106 -7.53 -14.94 -0.88
N THR A 107 -6.32 -15.53 -0.85
CA THR A 107 -5.07 -14.76 -0.83
C THR A 107 -4.98 -13.81 -2.03
N LYS A 108 -5.29 -14.29 -3.23
CA LYS A 108 -5.31 -13.49 -4.46
C LYS A 108 -6.31 -12.34 -4.37
N LYS A 109 -7.53 -12.61 -3.91
CA LYS A 109 -8.57 -11.57 -3.70
C LYS A 109 -8.12 -10.52 -2.69
N VAL A 110 -7.49 -10.92 -1.58
CA VAL A 110 -6.97 -9.99 -0.57
C VAL A 110 -5.88 -9.08 -1.14
N ILE A 111 -4.93 -9.63 -1.91
CA ILE A 111 -3.88 -8.85 -2.56
C ILE A 111 -4.47 -7.85 -3.57
N LEU A 112 -5.44 -8.29 -4.36
CA LEU A 112 -6.12 -7.43 -5.32
C LEU A 112 -6.93 -6.33 -4.62
N PHE A 113 -7.64 -6.66 -3.54
CA PHE A 113 -8.38 -5.68 -2.75
C PHE A 113 -7.45 -4.62 -2.11
N SER A 114 -6.33 -5.05 -1.54
CA SER A 114 -5.32 -4.15 -0.99
C SER A 114 -4.73 -3.20 -2.06
N ARG A 115 -4.53 -3.69 -3.30
CA ARG A 115 -4.08 -2.86 -4.44
C ARG A 115 -5.17 -1.91 -4.92
N TRP A 116 -6.41 -2.37 -5.01
CA TRP A 116 -7.56 -1.57 -5.38
C TRP A 116 -7.72 -0.37 -4.45
N GLN A 117 -7.68 -0.62 -3.14
CA GLN A 117 -7.82 0.41 -2.11
C GLN A 117 -6.68 1.42 -2.16
N ALA A 118 -5.42 0.96 -2.28
CA ALA A 118 -4.26 1.83 -2.45
C ALA A 118 -4.41 2.72 -3.70
N ALA A 119 -4.82 2.15 -4.83
CA ALA A 119 -5.00 2.90 -6.07
C ALA A 119 -6.12 3.95 -5.95
N LYS A 120 -7.24 3.65 -5.29
CA LYS A 120 -8.30 4.64 -5.03
C LYS A 120 -7.81 5.81 -4.18
N LEU A 121 -7.07 5.52 -3.13
CA LEU A 121 -6.50 6.55 -2.27
C LEU A 121 -5.49 7.43 -3.02
N TYR A 122 -4.60 6.83 -3.81
CA TYR A 122 -3.65 7.59 -4.63
C TYR A 122 -4.34 8.45 -5.70
N GLU A 123 -5.37 7.93 -6.34
CA GLU A 123 -6.13 8.68 -7.34
C GLU A 123 -6.79 9.91 -6.72
N LYS A 124 -7.42 9.76 -5.56
CA LYS A 124 -8.04 10.84 -4.79
C LYS A 124 -7.02 11.94 -4.44
N GLU A 125 -5.88 11.55 -3.86
CA GLU A 125 -4.82 12.49 -3.48
C GLU A 125 -4.19 13.18 -4.71
N LEU A 126 -3.93 12.42 -5.77
CA LEU A 126 -3.32 12.96 -6.99
C LEU A 126 -4.29 13.89 -7.74
N THR A 127 -5.59 13.60 -7.69
CA THR A 127 -6.62 14.48 -8.27
C THR A 127 -6.65 15.82 -7.55
N LYS A 128 -6.63 15.81 -6.21
CA LYS A 128 -6.52 17.03 -5.41
C LYS A 128 -5.24 17.80 -5.74
N LEU A 129 -4.11 17.10 -5.74
CA LEU A 129 -2.81 17.72 -6.06
C LEU A 129 -2.79 18.36 -7.47
N ILE A 130 -3.38 17.71 -8.47
CA ILE A 130 -3.51 18.24 -9.83
C ILE A 130 -4.34 19.52 -9.84
N GLN A 131 -5.40 19.61 -9.03
CA GLN A 131 -6.21 20.82 -8.91
C GLN A 131 -5.42 22.00 -8.33
N ASP A 132 -4.54 21.73 -7.36
CA ASP A 132 -3.74 22.73 -6.66
C ASP A 132 -2.54 23.22 -7.50
N LEU A 133 -2.02 22.39 -8.42
CA LEU A 133 -0.82 22.67 -9.22
C LEU A 133 -1.13 23.40 -10.53
N SER A 134 -1.62 24.65 -10.44
CA SER A 134 -1.94 25.51 -11.61
C SER A 134 -0.80 26.43 -12.06
N MET A 135 0.43 26.25 -11.49
CA MET A 135 1.56 27.13 -11.79
C MET A 135 2.06 26.96 -13.21
N LYS A 136 2.49 28.08 -13.81
CA LYS A 136 3.00 28.14 -15.18
C LYS A 136 4.48 27.80 -15.31
N GLU A 137 5.28 28.22 -14.32
CA GLU A 137 6.74 28.01 -14.34
C GLU A 137 7.10 26.59 -13.95
N CYS A 138 7.90 25.92 -14.79
CA CYS A 138 8.37 24.56 -14.54
C CYS A 138 9.79 24.34 -15.08
N SER A 139 10.42 23.24 -14.65
CA SER A 139 11.73 22.84 -15.15
C SER A 139 11.70 22.45 -16.63
N SER A 140 12.86 22.54 -17.29
CA SER A 140 13.04 22.13 -18.68
C SER A 140 12.66 20.66 -18.91
N GLN A 141 12.84 19.80 -17.92
CA GLN A 141 12.48 18.39 -17.98
C GLN A 141 10.95 18.20 -18.13
N ILE A 142 10.15 18.92 -17.35
CA ILE A 142 8.68 18.88 -17.47
C ILE A 142 8.26 19.50 -18.79
N LYS A 143 8.83 20.66 -19.15
CA LYS A 143 8.52 21.37 -20.40
C LYS A 143 8.77 20.54 -21.65
N LYS A 144 9.81 19.70 -21.66
CA LYS A 144 10.08 18.77 -22.77
C LYS A 144 8.96 17.75 -22.98
N VAL A 145 8.30 17.31 -21.91
CA VAL A 145 7.22 16.31 -21.97
C VAL A 145 5.86 16.95 -22.26
N THR A 146 5.61 18.15 -21.71
CA THR A 146 4.28 18.78 -21.76
C THR A 146 4.12 19.78 -22.91
N GLY A 147 5.24 20.16 -23.54
CA GLY A 147 5.22 21.21 -24.59
C GLY A 147 4.88 22.58 -24.06
N LYS A 148 4.32 23.44 -24.94
CA LYS A 148 3.84 24.77 -24.57
C LYS A 148 2.46 24.68 -23.95
N THR A 149 2.37 24.84 -22.63
CA THR A 149 1.11 24.83 -21.87
C THR A 149 1.18 25.85 -20.73
N PHE A 150 0.02 26.35 -20.29
CA PHE A 150 -0.10 27.23 -19.12
C PHE A 150 -0.11 26.44 -17.80
N GLU A 151 -0.37 25.12 -17.82
CA GLU A 151 -0.52 24.28 -16.65
C GLU A 151 0.36 23.01 -16.75
N PRO A 152 1.69 23.16 -16.85
CA PRO A 152 2.60 22.04 -17.15
C PRO A 152 2.55 20.90 -16.12
N TYR A 153 2.40 21.21 -14.83
CA TYR A 153 2.32 20.18 -13.79
C TYR A 153 1.05 19.32 -13.92
N ARG A 154 -0.08 19.96 -14.23
CA ARG A 154 -1.36 19.27 -14.47
C ARG A 154 -1.27 18.32 -15.67
N VAL A 155 -0.75 18.82 -16.78
CA VAL A 155 -0.55 18.02 -18.00
C VAL A 155 0.40 16.86 -17.73
N TYR A 156 1.46 17.08 -16.96
CA TYR A 156 2.44 16.06 -16.62
C TYR A 156 1.91 14.95 -15.72
N LEU A 157 1.02 15.28 -14.78
CA LEU A 157 0.51 14.33 -13.78
C LEU A 157 -0.78 13.58 -14.22
N ARG A 158 -1.56 14.13 -15.16
CA ARG A 158 -2.80 13.49 -15.64
C ARG A 158 -2.61 12.04 -16.13
N PRO A 159 -1.61 11.71 -16.98
CA PRO A 159 -1.43 10.33 -17.43
C PRO A 159 -1.17 9.35 -16.30
N ILE A 160 -0.51 9.80 -15.21
CA ILE A 160 -0.22 8.97 -14.04
C ILE A 160 -1.50 8.71 -13.25
N ARG A 161 -2.31 9.75 -13.02
CA ARG A 161 -3.63 9.62 -12.40
C ARG A 161 -4.51 8.67 -13.20
N ASP A 162 -4.54 8.80 -14.52
CA ASP A 162 -5.37 7.97 -15.39
C ASP A 162 -4.91 6.50 -15.36
N LYS A 163 -3.61 6.24 -15.28
CA LYS A 163 -3.05 4.89 -15.08
C LYS A 163 -3.45 4.29 -13.73
N ILE A 164 -3.44 5.09 -12.66
CA ILE A 164 -3.90 4.68 -11.34
C ILE A 164 -5.40 4.36 -11.38
N ARG A 165 -6.20 5.21 -12.05
CA ARG A 165 -7.64 5.02 -12.24
C ARG A 165 -7.95 3.73 -12.99
N LEU A 166 -7.27 3.47 -14.10
CA LEU A 166 -7.41 2.22 -14.85
C LEU A 166 -7.06 0.99 -13.98
N THR A 167 -6.07 1.12 -13.10
CA THR A 167 -5.69 0.04 -12.19
C THR A 167 -6.84 -0.34 -11.27
N TYR A 168 -7.43 0.62 -10.54
CA TYR A 168 -8.49 0.27 -9.61
C TYR A 168 -9.79 -0.15 -10.33
N GLN A 169 -10.13 0.48 -11.45
CA GLN A 169 -11.31 0.10 -12.24
C GLN A 169 -11.20 -1.33 -12.79
N SER A 170 -10.02 -1.71 -13.29
CA SER A 170 -9.77 -3.06 -13.79
C SER A 170 -9.88 -4.11 -12.68
N ILE A 171 -9.36 -3.81 -11.49
CA ILE A 171 -9.48 -4.69 -10.33
C ILE A 171 -10.93 -4.76 -9.83
N GLU A 172 -11.63 -3.63 -9.76
CA GLU A 172 -13.03 -3.57 -9.34
C GLU A 172 -13.93 -4.41 -10.24
N ASN A 173 -13.79 -4.27 -11.57
CA ASN A 173 -14.52 -5.08 -12.54
C ASN A 173 -14.20 -6.58 -12.40
N HIS A 174 -12.92 -6.91 -12.16
CA HIS A 174 -12.53 -8.30 -11.91
C HIS A 174 -13.20 -8.88 -10.64
N LEU A 175 -13.17 -8.12 -9.55
CA LEU A 175 -13.72 -8.58 -8.26
C LEU A 175 -15.24 -8.63 -8.21
N THR A 176 -15.93 -7.76 -8.97
CA THR A 176 -17.39 -7.63 -8.94
C THR A 176 -18.10 -8.32 -10.09
N LYS A 177 -17.49 -8.31 -11.29
CA LYS A 177 -18.11 -8.81 -12.54
C LYS A 177 -17.40 -10.04 -13.12
N ASN A 178 -16.33 -10.53 -12.47
CA ASN A 178 -15.45 -11.59 -12.96
C ASN A 178 -14.82 -11.31 -14.34
N GLU A 179 -14.66 -10.04 -14.70
CA GLU A 179 -13.93 -9.66 -15.92
C GLU A 179 -12.46 -10.07 -15.85
N PRO A 180 -11.81 -10.44 -16.95
CA PRO A 180 -10.40 -10.82 -16.94
C PRO A 180 -9.51 -9.63 -16.56
N LEU A 181 -8.52 -9.89 -15.68
CA LEU A 181 -7.52 -8.88 -15.33
C LEU A 181 -6.55 -8.66 -16.49
N ILE A 182 -6.48 -7.42 -16.98
CA ILE A 182 -5.55 -7.02 -18.02
C ILE A 182 -4.29 -6.47 -17.35
N ASN A 183 -3.21 -7.23 -17.36
CA ASN A 183 -1.96 -6.87 -16.68
C ASN A 183 -1.37 -5.52 -17.14
N SER A 184 -1.54 -5.14 -18.40
CA SER A 184 -1.11 -3.83 -18.92
C SER A 184 -1.84 -2.65 -18.26
N ASN A 185 -3.04 -2.85 -17.72
CA ASN A 185 -3.81 -1.82 -17.03
C ASN A 185 -3.35 -1.64 -15.57
N LEU A 186 -2.64 -2.60 -15.00
CA LEU A 186 -2.25 -2.57 -13.60
C LEU A 186 -0.93 -1.81 -13.41
N LEU A 187 -0.85 -1.08 -12.30
CA LEU A 187 0.41 -0.57 -11.78
C LEU A 187 1.27 -1.74 -11.31
N GLN A 188 2.45 -1.92 -11.89
CA GLN A 188 3.36 -3.00 -11.52
C GLN A 188 4.43 -2.55 -10.51
N ASP A 189 4.80 -1.27 -10.50
CA ASP A 189 5.85 -0.72 -9.66
C ASP A 189 5.44 0.65 -9.10
N LYS A 190 5.72 0.86 -7.81
CA LYS A 190 5.55 2.15 -7.13
C LYS A 190 6.33 3.30 -7.78
N ASN A 191 7.42 2.99 -8.49
CA ASN A 191 8.23 4.01 -9.17
C ASN A 191 7.47 4.69 -10.32
N THR A 192 6.44 4.06 -10.86
CA THR A 192 5.53 4.68 -11.84
C THR A 192 4.86 5.94 -11.26
N ILE A 193 4.63 5.97 -9.94
CA ILE A 193 4.08 7.12 -9.22
C ILE A 193 5.21 7.99 -8.64
N LEU A 194 6.20 7.37 -7.99
CA LEU A 194 7.24 8.08 -7.25
C LEU A 194 8.13 8.94 -8.13
N LYS A 195 8.58 8.42 -9.29
CA LYS A 195 9.49 9.16 -10.18
C LYS A 195 8.88 10.48 -10.66
N PRO A 196 7.65 10.49 -11.21
CA PRO A 196 7.01 11.73 -11.62
C PRO A 196 6.77 12.72 -10.47
N LEU A 197 6.32 12.26 -9.31
CA LEU A 197 6.13 13.13 -8.15
C LEU A 197 7.44 13.78 -7.69
N ARG A 198 8.56 13.06 -7.73
CA ARG A 198 9.89 13.61 -7.42
C ARG A 198 10.31 14.67 -8.44
N ILE A 199 10.10 14.41 -9.73
CA ILE A 199 10.40 15.39 -10.80
C ILE A 199 9.59 16.67 -10.60
N VAL A 200 8.30 16.55 -10.27
CA VAL A 200 7.45 17.71 -9.95
C VAL A 200 7.98 18.44 -8.73
N ARG A 201 8.34 17.72 -7.66
CA ARG A 201 8.90 18.32 -6.44
C ARG A 201 10.21 19.06 -6.71
N ASP A 202 11.12 18.46 -7.46
CA ASP A 202 12.40 19.08 -7.80
C ASP A 202 12.19 20.32 -8.69
N SER A 203 11.25 20.25 -9.63
CA SER A 203 10.87 21.40 -10.47
C SER A 203 10.28 22.56 -9.66
N LEU A 204 9.40 22.30 -8.71
CA LEU A 204 8.83 23.30 -7.80
C LEU A 204 9.92 23.97 -6.96
N ASN A 205 10.86 23.18 -6.41
CA ASN A 205 11.98 23.73 -5.64
C ASN A 205 12.87 24.66 -6.47
N LEU A 206 13.10 24.36 -7.74
CA LEU A 206 13.86 25.21 -8.66
C LEU A 206 13.14 26.51 -9.00
N ASN A 207 11.81 26.50 -8.99
CA ASN A 207 10.97 27.65 -9.40
C ASN A 207 10.30 28.33 -8.18
N ARG A 208 10.98 28.43 -7.05
CA ARG A 208 10.54 29.12 -5.82
C ARG A 208 9.26 28.56 -5.18
N GLY A 209 8.87 27.36 -5.55
CA GLY A 209 7.68 26.65 -5.04
C GLY A 209 7.95 25.74 -3.84
N GLN A 210 8.94 26.03 -2.97
CA GLN A 210 9.37 25.15 -1.87
C GLN A 210 8.23 24.82 -0.89
N HIS A 211 7.35 25.76 -0.61
CA HIS A 211 6.20 25.52 0.28
C HIS A 211 5.24 24.48 -0.31
N VAL A 212 4.93 24.59 -1.58
CA VAL A 212 4.07 23.62 -2.30
C VAL A 212 4.77 22.27 -2.43
N ALA A 213 6.07 22.27 -2.75
CA ALA A 213 6.88 21.06 -2.88
C ALA A 213 6.98 20.25 -1.57
N ASN A 214 6.81 20.90 -0.42
CA ASN A 214 6.94 20.30 0.92
C ASN A 214 5.60 20.16 1.66
N SER A 215 4.47 20.38 0.99
CA SER A 215 3.11 20.17 1.50
C SER A 215 2.54 18.80 1.04
N ASP A 216 1.33 18.81 0.51
CA ASP A 216 0.58 17.61 0.06
C ASP A 216 1.39 16.72 -0.91
N LEU A 217 2.20 17.34 -1.78
CA LEU A 217 3.09 16.61 -2.69
C LEU A 217 4.12 15.74 -1.94
N LEU A 218 4.77 16.29 -0.92
CA LEU A 218 5.73 15.51 -0.12
C LEU A 218 5.01 14.43 0.69
N ASP A 219 3.83 14.71 1.18
CA ASP A 219 3.03 13.77 1.95
C ASP A 219 2.58 12.60 1.06
N LEU A 220 2.15 12.86 -0.18
CA LEU A 220 1.86 11.82 -1.15
C LEU A 220 3.11 10.97 -1.49
N ILE A 221 4.27 11.59 -1.67
CA ILE A 221 5.55 10.86 -1.87
C ILE A 221 5.85 9.94 -0.68
N ARG A 222 5.62 10.39 0.55
CA ARG A 222 5.82 9.60 1.77
C ARG A 222 4.86 8.40 1.82
N ARG A 223 3.58 8.62 1.52
CA ARG A 223 2.57 7.55 1.43
C ARG A 223 2.96 6.49 0.39
N VAL A 224 3.30 6.89 -0.82
CA VAL A 224 3.69 5.94 -1.88
C VAL A 224 4.97 5.17 -1.53
N ARG A 225 5.91 5.78 -0.80
CA ARG A 225 7.10 5.07 -0.31
C ARG A 225 6.77 4.01 0.73
N CYS A 226 5.93 4.38 1.69
CA CYS A 226 5.57 3.54 2.83
C CYS A 226 4.68 2.36 2.39
N PHE A 227 3.60 2.65 1.69
CA PHE A 227 2.59 1.67 1.32
C PHE A 227 2.93 0.92 0.01
N GLY A 228 3.62 1.57 -0.94
CA GLY A 228 3.89 0.97 -2.25
C GLY A 228 2.66 0.95 -3.15
N ILE A 229 2.45 -0.15 -3.88
CA ILE A 229 1.27 -0.34 -4.75
C ILE A 229 0.13 -1.09 -4.06
N ASN A 230 0.35 -1.59 -2.86
CA ASN A 230 -0.64 -2.25 -1.99
C ASN A 230 -0.58 -1.56 -0.63
N LEU A 231 -1.70 -1.44 0.08
CA LEU A 231 -1.71 -0.81 1.42
C LEU A 231 -0.88 -1.60 2.44
N ALA A 232 -0.89 -2.93 2.33
CA ALA A 232 -0.05 -3.81 3.14
C ALA A 232 0.48 -4.96 2.28
N LYS A 233 1.66 -5.46 2.62
CA LYS A 233 2.18 -6.71 2.07
C LYS A 233 1.51 -7.87 2.77
N VAL A 234 1.12 -8.90 2.03
CA VAL A 234 0.54 -10.10 2.61
C VAL A 234 1.66 -11.10 2.89
N ASP A 235 1.80 -11.48 4.15
CA ASP A 235 2.71 -12.53 4.58
C ASP A 235 2.01 -13.88 4.42
N ILE A 236 2.59 -14.75 3.60
CA ILE A 236 2.08 -16.09 3.37
C ILE A 236 2.73 -17.04 4.38
N ARG A 237 1.88 -17.67 5.20
CA ARG A 237 2.29 -18.71 6.16
C ARG A 237 1.63 -20.01 5.79
N GLN A 238 2.37 -21.10 5.92
CA GLN A 238 1.89 -22.44 5.62
C GLN A 238 2.62 -23.46 6.49
N GLU A 239 1.94 -24.53 6.84
CA GLU A 239 2.50 -25.65 7.53
C GLU A 239 3.67 -26.29 6.75
N SER A 240 4.75 -26.61 7.46
CA SER A 240 5.99 -27.14 6.87
C SER A 240 5.77 -28.42 6.08
N SER A 241 4.89 -29.31 6.54
CA SER A 241 4.57 -30.56 5.87
C SER A 241 4.00 -30.36 4.46
N ARG A 242 3.24 -29.28 4.24
CA ARG A 242 2.72 -28.92 2.92
C ARG A 242 3.82 -28.43 1.99
N HIS A 243 4.77 -27.65 2.51
CA HIS A 243 5.96 -27.26 1.74
C HIS A 243 6.78 -28.49 1.36
N GLU A 244 6.99 -29.41 2.27
CA GLU A 244 7.74 -30.63 2.02
C GLU A 244 7.08 -31.51 0.94
N LYS A 245 5.77 -31.69 1.00
CA LYS A 245 4.99 -32.40 -0.04
C LYS A 245 5.10 -31.75 -1.41
N LEU A 246 5.01 -30.41 -1.48
CA LEU A 246 5.16 -29.69 -2.74
C LEU A 246 6.57 -29.82 -3.30
N VAL A 247 7.58 -29.67 -2.46
CA VAL A 247 8.99 -29.83 -2.86
C VAL A 247 9.23 -31.26 -3.35
N ASN A 248 8.70 -32.28 -2.66
CA ASN A 248 8.78 -33.66 -3.11
C ASN A 248 8.14 -33.86 -4.48
N PHE A 249 6.93 -33.31 -4.69
CA PHE A 249 6.26 -33.40 -5.99
C PHE A 249 7.10 -32.81 -7.12
N ILE A 250 7.66 -31.61 -6.92
CA ILE A 250 8.50 -30.94 -7.92
C ILE A 250 9.80 -31.74 -8.19
N ILE A 251 10.49 -32.18 -7.15
CA ILE A 251 11.76 -32.92 -7.27
C ILE A 251 11.53 -34.29 -7.91
N LYS A 252 10.44 -34.97 -7.54
CA LYS A 252 10.09 -36.27 -8.12
C LYS A 252 9.76 -36.13 -9.61
N ALA A 253 8.97 -35.13 -9.99
CA ALA A 253 8.62 -34.90 -11.39
C ALA A 253 9.84 -34.56 -12.26
N LYS A 254 10.83 -33.81 -11.75
CA LYS A 254 11.95 -33.31 -12.51
C LYS A 254 13.19 -34.20 -12.47
N TYR A 255 13.44 -34.85 -11.35
CA TYR A 255 14.67 -35.60 -11.08
C TYR A 255 14.43 -37.07 -10.73
N ASN A 256 13.20 -37.52 -10.70
CA ASN A 256 12.79 -38.87 -10.27
C ASN A 256 13.33 -39.28 -8.89
N ILE A 257 13.50 -38.32 -7.98
CA ILE A 257 13.99 -38.51 -6.62
C ILE A 257 12.82 -38.35 -5.67
N ASP A 258 12.61 -39.32 -4.75
CA ASP A 258 11.65 -39.22 -3.67
C ASP A 258 12.28 -38.44 -2.50
N PHE A 259 11.99 -37.13 -2.42
CA PHE A 259 12.55 -36.23 -1.43
C PHE A 259 12.16 -36.59 0.00
N LEU A 260 10.94 -37.13 0.20
CA LEU A 260 10.45 -37.51 1.53
C LEU A 260 11.25 -38.71 2.14
N LYS A 261 11.81 -39.57 1.29
CA LYS A 261 12.61 -40.71 1.72
C LYS A 261 14.06 -40.37 2.02
N LEU A 262 14.51 -39.16 1.73
CA LEU A 262 15.87 -38.75 2.03
C LEU A 262 16.03 -38.38 3.50
N ASN A 263 17.20 -38.72 4.08
CA ASN A 263 17.56 -38.17 5.39
C ASN A 263 17.87 -36.67 5.31
N GLU A 264 17.87 -35.98 6.44
CA GLU A 264 17.98 -34.53 6.53
C GLU A 264 19.22 -33.97 5.82
N ASN A 265 20.40 -34.60 6.01
CA ASN A 265 21.63 -34.15 5.33
C ASN A 265 21.53 -34.24 3.81
N LYS A 266 20.90 -35.29 3.27
CA LYS A 266 20.69 -35.44 1.81
C LYS A 266 19.66 -34.43 1.31
N LYS A 267 18.61 -34.13 2.07
CA LYS A 267 17.64 -33.06 1.76
C LYS A 267 18.34 -31.71 1.64
N ILE A 268 19.11 -31.33 2.67
CA ILE A 268 19.85 -30.07 2.71
C ILE A 268 20.83 -29.96 1.52
N ASN A 269 21.63 -31.01 1.27
CA ASN A 269 22.60 -31.01 0.17
C ASN A 269 21.91 -30.89 -1.20
N LEU A 270 20.80 -31.58 -1.41
CA LEU A 270 20.02 -31.50 -2.63
C LEU A 270 19.45 -30.10 -2.83
N LEU A 271 18.81 -29.52 -1.80
CA LEU A 271 18.26 -28.17 -1.89
C LEU A 271 19.32 -27.12 -2.13
N ASN A 272 20.47 -27.20 -1.46
CA ASN A 272 21.60 -26.29 -1.67
C ASN A 272 22.14 -26.38 -3.10
N LYS A 273 22.25 -27.60 -3.67
CA LYS A 273 22.65 -27.79 -5.07
C LYS A 273 21.66 -27.11 -6.02
N LEU A 274 20.37 -27.28 -5.77
CA LEU A 274 19.31 -26.75 -6.63
C LEU A 274 19.22 -25.22 -6.56
N ILE A 275 19.34 -24.62 -5.38
CA ILE A 275 19.35 -23.15 -5.19
C ILE A 275 20.56 -22.52 -5.93
N LYS A 276 21.74 -23.14 -5.84
CA LYS A 276 22.95 -22.65 -6.53
C LYS A 276 22.83 -22.68 -8.06
N GLN A 277 22.01 -23.56 -8.64
CA GLN A 277 21.85 -23.66 -10.10
C GLN A 277 21.12 -22.45 -10.71
N LYS A 278 20.55 -21.52 -9.93
CA LYS A 278 19.80 -20.33 -10.39
C LYS A 278 18.77 -20.60 -11.50
N LYS A 279 18.46 -21.84 -11.80
CA LYS A 279 17.40 -22.20 -12.75
C LYS A 279 16.08 -22.19 -11.99
N TYR A 280 15.13 -21.42 -12.51
CA TYR A 280 13.76 -21.45 -11.98
C TYR A 280 13.25 -22.88 -11.99
N PHE A 281 12.90 -23.39 -10.82
CA PHE A 281 12.42 -24.76 -10.62
C PHE A 281 11.08 -25.04 -11.28
N ILE A 282 10.33 -23.99 -11.59
CA ILE A 282 8.98 -24.06 -12.09
C ILE A 282 8.97 -23.47 -13.48
N ASP A 283 9.24 -24.30 -14.49
CA ASP A 283 8.79 -24.02 -15.85
C ASP A 283 7.25 -24.09 -15.87
N LYS A 284 6.63 -23.35 -16.79
CA LYS A 284 5.20 -23.08 -16.99
C LYS A 284 4.19 -24.24 -16.80
N LEU A 285 4.55 -25.35 -16.19
CA LEU A 285 3.74 -26.55 -16.06
C LEU A 285 2.87 -26.62 -14.79
N ILE A 286 2.93 -25.61 -13.90
CA ILE A 286 2.19 -25.66 -12.62
C ILE A 286 1.59 -24.27 -12.29
N ILE A 287 1.08 -23.54 -13.26
CA ILE A 287 0.25 -22.36 -12.98
C ILE A 287 -1.11 -22.57 -13.61
#